data_ab56a754784ff4ddfaf1316b0a0b60a5
#
_entry.id   ab56a754784ff4ddfaf1316b0a0b60a5
#
_cell.length_a   1.000
_cell.length_b   1.000
_cell.length_c   1.000
_cell.angle_alpha   90.00
_cell.angle_beta   90.00
_cell.angle_gamma   90.00
#
_symmetry.space_group_name_H-M   'P 1'
#
loop_
_entity.id
_entity.type
_entity.pdbx_description
1 polymer ?
#
loop_
_entity_poly.entity_id
_entity_poly.type
_entity_poly.pdbx_seq_one_letter_code
_entity_poly.pdbx_strand_id
1 'polypeptide(L)'
;MDARRTNQETTGMAFNFRSFSVQKLASIAPRYLPFADVASEDVPLARLLRLSLFQVTVGMALVLLVGTLNRVMIVELAVPATLVAGMLALPLVFAPFRTFIGYKSDTHVSALGWKRVPFIWKGTLYQFGGFAIMPFALLVLSGYGEAVDAPRWIGLSSAALAFLLVGAGAHIVQTTGLALATDLVDEEDHPKVVGLMYVMLLLGMVVAALIYGALLENYTPGRLIQVIQGTAVVTVGLNLFAIWKQESRNRARAAEMENVIQPTFRQAWTSLVARPGMMRILVIIALGTFGFGMADVLLEPYGAQALGLSVAETTRLTALLAAGTLVGFGVASHLLGAGGSPMRLGRVGALIGIPGFVAIVLSPGLVGTPLFLLGIFATGIGAGLFGHATLTATIRAAPSNQTGLSLGAWGAVQASCAGVGVALAGLVRDILVGIEALNGIQAHTPYNIVFMIEIGFL
;
A
#
# COMPACT_ATOMS: atom_id res chain seq x y z
N MET A 1 2.53 -17.33 -73.94
CA MET A 1 3.62 -16.35 -73.88
C MET A 1 3.36 -15.47 -72.72
N ASP A 2 4.27 -15.47 -71.79
CA ASP A 2 4.30 -15.01 -70.40
C ASP A 2 3.71 -13.64 -70.09
N ALA A 3 2.84 -13.60 -69.10
CA ALA A 3 2.52 -12.42 -68.34
C ALA A 3 2.96 -12.65 -66.90
N ARG A 4 4.13 -12.15 -66.50
CA ARG A 4 4.63 -12.17 -65.11
C ARG A 4 3.96 -11.09 -64.28
N ARG A 5 3.40 -11.53 -63.19
CA ARG A 5 2.81 -10.75 -62.07
C ARG A 5 3.88 -9.93 -61.34
N THR A 6 3.64 -8.68 -61.12
CA THR A 6 4.28 -7.85 -60.06
C THR A 6 3.29 -7.68 -58.92
N ASN A 7 3.51 -8.41 -57.85
CA ASN A 7 2.89 -8.15 -56.57
C ASN A 7 3.72 -7.09 -55.84
N GLN A 8 3.17 -5.92 -55.63
CA GLN A 8 3.68 -4.95 -54.66
C GLN A 8 3.25 -5.40 -53.26
N GLU A 9 4.23 -5.79 -52.45
CA GLU A 9 4.06 -5.98 -51.02
C GLU A 9 3.92 -4.63 -50.31
N THR A 10 2.70 -4.32 -49.93
CA THR A 10 2.45 -3.30 -48.90
C THR A 10 2.78 -3.86 -47.54
N THR A 11 3.98 -3.57 -47.05
CA THR A 11 4.42 -3.89 -45.70
C THR A 11 3.70 -2.96 -44.71
N GLY A 12 2.51 -3.35 -44.29
CA GLY A 12 1.85 -2.78 -43.13
C GLY A 12 2.65 -3.16 -41.87
N MET A 13 3.25 -2.19 -41.19
CA MET A 13 3.77 -2.35 -39.84
C MET A 13 2.63 -2.68 -38.88
N ALA A 14 2.23 -3.94 -38.84
CA ALA A 14 1.42 -4.45 -37.75
C ALA A 14 2.31 -4.52 -36.51
N PHE A 15 2.14 -3.58 -35.59
CA PHE A 15 2.73 -3.65 -34.26
C PHE A 15 2.23 -4.94 -33.58
N ASN A 16 3.08 -5.93 -33.53
CA ASN A 16 2.76 -7.25 -33.04
C ASN A 16 2.79 -7.25 -31.51
N PHE A 17 1.69 -6.88 -30.87
CA PHE A 17 1.49 -6.92 -29.42
C PHE A 17 1.63 -8.33 -28.79
N ARG A 18 1.80 -9.37 -29.59
CA ARG A 18 1.91 -10.76 -29.14
C ARG A 18 3.28 -11.19 -28.61
N SER A 19 4.31 -10.36 -28.65
CA SER A 19 5.67 -10.78 -28.27
C SER A 19 6.23 -10.09 -27.01
N PHE A 20 5.49 -9.24 -26.34
CA PHE A 20 5.79 -8.84 -24.97
C PHE A 20 5.25 -9.90 -24.01
N SER A 21 5.75 -11.11 -24.14
CA SER A 21 5.35 -12.21 -23.25
C SER A 21 5.97 -11.94 -21.87
N VAL A 22 5.20 -12.27 -20.83
CA VAL A 22 5.66 -12.32 -19.42
C VAL A 22 6.99 -13.08 -19.32
N GLN A 23 7.28 -14.01 -20.24
CA GLN A 23 8.54 -14.72 -20.38
C GLN A 23 9.73 -13.82 -20.78
N LYS A 24 9.54 -12.81 -21.64
CA LYS A 24 10.62 -11.84 -21.96
C LYS A 24 10.89 -10.90 -20.78
N LEU A 25 9.87 -10.45 -20.08
CA LEU A 25 10.03 -9.73 -18.81
C LEU A 25 10.74 -10.63 -17.77
N ALA A 26 10.36 -11.88 -17.66
CA ALA A 26 11.00 -12.83 -16.75
C ALA A 26 12.46 -13.15 -17.11
N SER A 27 12.89 -13.05 -18.36
CA SER A 27 14.29 -13.23 -18.77
C SER A 27 15.18 -12.01 -18.49
N ILE A 28 14.61 -10.81 -18.47
CA ILE A 28 15.29 -9.56 -18.15
C ILE A 28 15.28 -9.27 -16.64
N ALA A 29 14.22 -9.70 -15.97
CA ALA A 29 13.92 -9.41 -14.57
C ALA A 29 14.93 -9.96 -13.55
N PRO A 30 15.55 -11.16 -13.67
CA PRO A 30 16.43 -11.67 -12.61
C PRO A 30 17.61 -10.77 -12.29
N ARG A 31 18.05 -9.93 -13.25
CA ARG A 31 19.20 -9.05 -13.08
C ARG A 31 18.86 -7.69 -12.47
N TYR A 32 17.63 -7.22 -12.63
CA TYR A 32 17.22 -5.86 -12.26
C TYR A 32 16.09 -5.81 -11.25
N LEU A 33 15.30 -6.88 -11.12
CA LEU A 33 14.21 -6.94 -10.16
C LEU A 33 14.72 -7.50 -8.82
N PRO A 34 14.65 -6.73 -7.73
CA PRO A 34 15.01 -7.22 -6.40
C PRO A 34 14.23 -8.49 -6.06
N PHE A 35 14.90 -9.47 -5.47
CA PHE A 35 14.34 -10.77 -5.05
C PHE A 35 13.85 -11.69 -6.18
N ALA A 36 14.24 -11.44 -7.44
CA ALA A 36 13.88 -12.35 -8.54
C ALA A 36 14.60 -13.71 -8.44
N ASP A 37 15.65 -13.80 -7.64
CA ASP A 37 16.41 -15.02 -7.32
C ASP A 37 15.61 -16.03 -6.46
N VAL A 38 14.42 -15.69 -5.98
CA VAL A 38 13.48 -16.59 -5.31
C VAL A 38 12.84 -17.61 -6.28
N ALA A 39 12.91 -17.38 -7.58
CA ALA A 39 12.33 -18.26 -8.58
C ALA A 39 13.12 -19.59 -8.70
N SER A 40 12.38 -20.71 -8.78
CA SER A 40 12.89 -22.06 -9.00
C SER A 40 12.30 -22.67 -10.27
N GLU A 41 12.79 -23.88 -10.67
CA GLU A 41 12.21 -24.61 -11.79
C GLU A 41 10.73 -24.96 -11.55
N ASP A 42 10.38 -25.33 -10.31
CA ASP A 42 9.00 -25.68 -9.92
C ASP A 42 8.10 -24.45 -9.80
N VAL A 43 8.67 -23.30 -9.40
CA VAL A 43 7.95 -22.03 -9.24
C VAL A 43 8.65 -20.92 -10.03
N PRO A 44 8.42 -20.86 -11.34
CA PRO A 44 9.08 -19.87 -12.20
C PRO A 44 8.65 -18.44 -11.84
N LEU A 45 9.55 -17.48 -12.04
CA LEU A 45 9.33 -16.06 -11.75
C LEU A 45 8.01 -15.52 -12.35
N ALA A 46 7.65 -15.98 -13.55
CA ALA A 46 6.40 -15.62 -14.21
C ALA A 46 5.15 -16.01 -13.38
N ARG A 47 5.20 -17.11 -12.65
CA ARG A 47 4.13 -17.55 -11.73
C ARG A 47 4.05 -16.63 -10.51
N LEU A 48 5.18 -16.27 -9.93
CA LEU A 48 5.26 -15.35 -8.80
C LEU A 48 4.82 -13.93 -9.20
N LEU A 49 5.28 -13.41 -10.35
CA LEU A 49 4.85 -12.11 -10.88
C LEU A 49 3.35 -12.08 -11.20
N ARG A 50 2.78 -13.17 -11.71
CA ARG A 50 1.33 -13.25 -11.89
C ARG A 50 0.60 -13.24 -10.56
N LEU A 51 1.05 -13.99 -9.57
CA LEU A 51 0.47 -13.96 -8.23
C LEU A 51 0.56 -12.56 -7.64
N SER A 52 1.71 -11.88 -7.77
CA SER A 52 1.95 -10.56 -7.19
C SER A 52 1.01 -9.45 -7.69
N LEU A 53 0.19 -9.70 -8.71
CA LEU A 53 -0.83 -8.75 -9.16
C LEU A 53 -1.87 -8.42 -8.08
N PHE A 54 -2.06 -9.30 -7.08
CA PHE A 54 -2.89 -8.94 -5.93
C PHE A 54 -2.28 -7.76 -5.14
N GLN A 55 -0.97 -7.62 -5.09
CA GLN A 55 -0.31 -6.48 -4.47
C GLN A 55 -0.49 -5.21 -5.29
N VAL A 56 -0.51 -5.32 -6.62
CA VAL A 56 -0.83 -4.18 -7.50
C VAL A 56 -2.24 -3.67 -7.18
N THR A 57 -3.23 -4.56 -6.99
CA THR A 57 -4.60 -4.12 -6.62
C THR A 57 -4.68 -3.49 -5.24
N VAL A 58 -3.88 -3.95 -4.28
CA VAL A 58 -3.73 -3.30 -2.97
C VAL A 58 -3.11 -1.92 -3.14
N GLY A 59 -2.06 -1.79 -3.96
CA GLY A 59 -1.44 -0.50 -4.30
C GLY A 59 -2.41 0.48 -4.95
N MET A 60 -3.22 0.02 -5.90
CA MET A 60 -4.29 0.82 -6.53
C MET A 60 -5.29 1.35 -5.48
N ALA A 61 -5.70 0.49 -4.54
CA ALA A 61 -6.60 0.89 -3.46
C ALA A 61 -5.97 1.93 -2.53
N LEU A 62 -4.70 1.76 -2.14
CA LEU A 62 -3.98 2.73 -1.30
C LEU A 62 -3.86 4.09 -1.98
N VAL A 63 -3.45 4.14 -3.25
CA VAL A 63 -3.35 5.39 -4.01
C VAL A 63 -4.70 6.10 -4.09
N LEU A 64 -5.77 5.35 -4.32
CA LEU A 64 -7.10 5.95 -4.44
C LEU A 64 -7.62 6.46 -3.09
N LEU A 65 -7.49 5.69 -2.01
CA LEU A 65 -8.01 6.04 -0.69
C LEU A 65 -7.14 7.10 0.00
N VAL A 66 -5.84 6.83 0.13
CA VAL A 66 -4.91 7.69 0.89
C VAL A 66 -4.53 8.92 0.09
N GLY A 67 -4.32 8.75 -1.20
CA GLY A 67 -3.97 9.85 -2.10
C GLY A 67 -5.19 10.64 -2.54
N THR A 68 -5.83 10.19 -3.60
CA THR A 68 -6.83 10.97 -4.35
C THR A 68 -8.08 11.30 -3.53
N LEU A 69 -8.73 10.30 -2.92
CA LEU A 69 -10.00 10.51 -2.19
C LEU A 69 -9.81 11.32 -0.92
N ASN A 70 -8.74 11.08 -0.17
CA ASN A 70 -8.36 11.86 0.99
C ASN A 70 -8.30 13.36 0.65
N ARG A 71 -7.55 13.72 -0.36
CA ARG A 71 -7.39 15.10 -0.81
C ARG A 71 -8.73 15.68 -1.27
N VAL A 72 -9.48 14.97 -2.12
CA VAL A 72 -10.76 15.45 -2.64
C VAL A 72 -11.77 15.68 -1.50
N MET A 73 -11.86 14.77 -0.54
CA MET A 73 -12.77 14.93 0.59
C MET A 73 -12.40 16.13 1.47
N ILE A 74 -11.12 16.34 1.77
CA ILE A 74 -10.67 17.43 2.63
C ILE A 74 -10.75 18.79 1.90
N VAL A 75 -10.27 18.86 0.67
CA VAL A 75 -10.09 20.13 -0.04
C VAL A 75 -11.32 20.51 -0.86
N GLU A 76 -11.83 19.61 -1.71
CA GLU A 76 -12.94 19.91 -2.61
C GLU A 76 -14.32 19.81 -1.93
N LEU A 77 -14.48 18.84 -1.02
CA LEU A 77 -15.78 18.60 -0.35
C LEU A 77 -15.83 19.20 1.06
N ALA A 78 -14.75 19.86 1.51
CA ALA A 78 -14.63 20.49 2.83
C ALA A 78 -15.07 19.54 3.99
N VAL A 79 -14.69 18.25 3.90
CA VAL A 79 -14.87 17.31 5.00
C VAL A 79 -13.74 17.51 5.99
N PRO A 80 -14.01 17.61 7.31
CA PRO A 80 -12.96 17.73 8.32
C PRO A 80 -11.91 16.63 8.20
N ALA A 81 -10.62 16.99 8.28
CA ALA A 81 -9.52 16.05 8.14
C ALA A 81 -9.58 14.94 9.20
N THR A 82 -10.07 15.23 10.41
CA THR A 82 -10.34 14.25 11.47
C THR A 82 -11.27 13.13 11.01
N LEU A 83 -12.36 13.46 10.29
CA LEU A 83 -13.30 12.45 9.80
C LEU A 83 -12.66 11.59 8.70
N VAL A 84 -11.97 12.21 7.76
CA VAL A 84 -11.29 11.49 6.67
C VAL A 84 -10.15 10.62 7.21
N ALA A 85 -9.35 11.15 8.12
CA ALA A 85 -8.31 10.41 8.82
C ALA A 85 -8.88 9.22 9.63
N GLY A 86 -10.02 9.45 10.31
CA GLY A 86 -10.77 8.38 10.98
C GLY A 86 -11.22 7.27 10.01
N MET A 87 -11.75 7.63 8.83
CA MET A 87 -12.14 6.67 7.81
C MET A 87 -10.95 5.85 7.29
N LEU A 88 -9.79 6.48 7.10
CA LEU A 88 -8.54 5.82 6.71
C LEU A 88 -7.97 4.94 7.82
N ALA A 89 -8.10 5.37 9.08
CA ALA A 89 -7.61 4.64 10.25
C ALA A 89 -8.46 3.40 10.56
N LEU A 90 -9.77 3.41 10.27
CA LEU A 90 -10.67 2.29 10.58
C LEU A 90 -10.15 0.92 10.13
N PRO A 91 -9.73 0.71 8.87
CA PRO A 91 -9.17 -0.58 8.45
C PRO A 91 -7.86 -0.94 9.15
N LEU A 92 -7.05 0.07 9.54
CA LEU A 92 -5.75 -0.11 10.18
C LEU A 92 -5.89 -0.48 11.66
N VAL A 93 -6.90 0.05 12.36
CA VAL A 93 -7.23 -0.35 13.74
C VAL A 93 -7.63 -1.83 13.80
N PHE A 94 -8.18 -2.37 12.72
CA PHE A 94 -8.45 -3.81 12.60
C PHE A 94 -7.22 -4.65 12.20
N ALA A 95 -6.03 -4.08 12.11
CA ALA A 95 -4.80 -4.82 11.79
C ALA A 95 -4.56 -6.06 12.67
N PRO A 96 -4.85 -6.10 13.97
CA PRO A 96 -4.78 -7.32 14.77
C PRO A 96 -5.64 -8.47 14.24
N PHE A 97 -6.77 -8.17 13.60
CA PHE A 97 -7.62 -9.19 12.95
C PHE A 97 -6.96 -9.85 11.73
N ARG A 98 -5.91 -9.25 11.15
CA ARG A 98 -5.10 -9.89 10.10
C ARG A 98 -4.50 -11.20 10.58
N THR A 99 -4.08 -11.27 11.83
CA THR A 99 -3.56 -12.50 12.45
C THR A 99 -4.66 -13.57 12.54
N PHE A 100 -5.89 -13.16 12.89
CA PHE A 100 -7.04 -14.07 12.93
C PHE A 100 -7.43 -14.55 11.51
N ILE A 101 -7.40 -13.67 10.52
CA ILE A 101 -7.64 -14.02 9.11
C ILE A 101 -6.55 -14.98 8.61
N GLY A 102 -5.29 -14.71 8.93
CA GLY A 102 -4.17 -15.59 8.64
C GLY A 102 -4.40 -16.99 9.21
N TYR A 103 -4.63 -17.09 10.53
CA TYR A 103 -4.94 -18.35 11.22
C TYR A 103 -6.14 -19.07 10.59
N LYS A 104 -7.25 -18.34 10.32
CA LYS A 104 -8.45 -18.93 9.74
C LYS A 104 -8.23 -19.40 8.31
N SER A 105 -7.37 -18.74 7.54
CA SER A 105 -6.97 -19.17 6.20
C SER A 105 -6.00 -20.36 6.22
N ASP A 106 -5.20 -20.53 7.29
CA ASP A 106 -4.31 -21.68 7.49
C ASP A 106 -5.09 -22.97 7.73
N THR A 107 -6.17 -22.87 8.51
CA THR A 107 -6.99 -24.02 8.95
C THR A 107 -8.20 -24.28 8.05
N HIS A 108 -8.48 -23.41 7.08
CA HIS A 108 -9.66 -23.52 6.22
C HIS A 108 -9.47 -24.54 5.12
N VAL A 109 -10.43 -25.45 5.00
CA VAL A 109 -10.57 -26.38 3.89
C VAL A 109 -11.87 -26.11 3.17
N SER A 110 -11.79 -25.54 1.95
CA SER A 110 -13.00 -25.38 1.12
C SER A 110 -13.43 -26.74 0.54
N ALA A 111 -14.68 -26.84 0.10
CA ALA A 111 -15.20 -28.01 -0.61
C ALA A 111 -14.34 -28.39 -1.82
N LEU A 112 -13.62 -27.45 -2.42
CA LEU A 112 -12.69 -27.64 -3.54
C LEU A 112 -11.26 -27.98 -3.09
N GLY A 113 -10.96 -28.01 -1.79
CA GLY A 113 -9.64 -28.24 -1.22
C GLY A 113 -8.71 -27.02 -1.28
N TRP A 114 -9.23 -25.81 -1.50
CA TRP A 114 -8.47 -24.57 -1.45
C TRP A 114 -8.44 -23.98 -0.04
N LYS A 115 -7.29 -23.44 0.38
CA LYS A 115 -7.11 -22.76 1.65
C LYS A 115 -7.19 -21.25 1.51
N ARG A 116 -6.34 -20.67 0.67
CA ARG A 116 -6.10 -19.23 0.55
C ARG A 116 -7.00 -18.52 -0.45
N VAL A 117 -7.21 -19.16 -1.61
CA VAL A 117 -7.97 -18.59 -2.72
C VAL A 117 -9.37 -18.10 -2.32
N PRO A 118 -10.17 -18.81 -1.50
CA PRO A 118 -11.47 -18.31 -1.09
C PRO A 118 -11.42 -17.01 -0.29
N PHE A 119 -10.36 -16.78 0.50
CA PHE A 119 -10.18 -15.54 1.27
C PHE A 119 -9.77 -14.38 0.36
N ILE A 120 -8.84 -14.61 -0.58
CA ILE A 120 -8.45 -13.59 -1.57
C ILE A 120 -9.70 -13.17 -2.36
N TRP A 121 -10.52 -14.12 -2.78
CA TRP A 121 -11.78 -13.83 -3.48
C TRP A 121 -12.75 -13.00 -2.62
N LYS A 122 -13.00 -13.39 -1.37
CA LYS A 122 -13.85 -12.62 -0.44
C LYS A 122 -13.31 -11.20 -0.23
N GLY A 123 -11.99 -11.05 -0.03
CA GLY A 123 -11.36 -9.74 0.11
C GLY A 123 -11.52 -8.88 -1.16
N THR A 124 -11.42 -9.50 -2.34
CA THR A 124 -11.67 -8.83 -3.63
C THR A 124 -13.13 -8.33 -3.74
N LEU A 125 -14.09 -9.13 -3.29
CA LEU A 125 -15.51 -8.71 -3.28
C LEU A 125 -15.76 -7.56 -2.30
N TYR A 126 -15.09 -7.53 -1.14
CA TYR A 126 -15.18 -6.39 -0.22
C TYR A 126 -14.59 -5.11 -0.84
N GLN A 127 -13.41 -5.19 -1.51
CA GLN A 127 -12.86 -4.05 -2.24
C GLN A 127 -13.84 -3.55 -3.32
N PHE A 128 -14.37 -4.46 -4.12
CA PHE A 128 -15.35 -4.14 -5.16
C PHE A 128 -16.60 -3.47 -4.58
N GLY A 129 -17.18 -4.03 -3.50
CA GLY A 129 -18.34 -3.46 -2.83
C GLY A 129 -18.09 -2.05 -2.29
N GLY A 130 -16.92 -1.82 -1.69
CA GLY A 130 -16.53 -0.49 -1.21
C GLY A 130 -16.36 0.51 -2.36
N PHE A 131 -15.70 0.12 -3.46
CA PHE A 131 -15.59 0.95 -4.66
C PHE A 131 -16.95 1.19 -5.35
N ALA A 132 -17.90 0.28 -5.23
CA ALA A 132 -19.25 0.48 -5.76
C ALA A 132 -20.09 1.48 -4.93
N ILE A 133 -19.87 1.54 -3.61
CA ILE A 133 -20.54 2.48 -2.70
C ILE A 133 -19.94 3.89 -2.81
N MET A 134 -18.63 4.02 -3.02
CA MET A 134 -17.91 5.29 -2.99
C MET A 134 -18.48 6.35 -3.96
N PRO A 135 -18.86 6.05 -5.22
CA PRO A 135 -19.48 7.02 -6.11
C PRO A 135 -20.75 7.65 -5.54
N PHE A 136 -21.60 6.85 -4.88
CA PHE A 136 -22.80 7.35 -4.23
C PHE A 136 -22.46 8.32 -3.08
N ALA A 137 -21.48 7.96 -2.24
CA ALA A 137 -21.02 8.83 -1.17
C ALA A 137 -20.53 10.18 -1.70
N LEU A 138 -19.74 10.17 -2.78
CA LEU A 138 -19.21 11.40 -3.40
C LEU A 138 -20.31 12.25 -4.03
N LEU A 139 -21.32 11.65 -4.68
CA LEU A 139 -22.47 12.38 -5.22
C LEU A 139 -23.22 13.12 -4.12
N VAL A 140 -23.50 12.46 -2.99
CA VAL A 140 -24.19 13.09 -1.85
C VAL A 140 -23.33 14.20 -1.23
N LEU A 141 -22.02 13.99 -1.05
CA LEU A 141 -21.13 14.97 -0.44
C LEU A 141 -20.87 16.19 -1.33
N SER A 142 -20.85 16.00 -2.67
CA SER A 142 -20.65 17.08 -3.62
C SER A 142 -21.95 17.86 -3.95
N GLY A 143 -23.11 17.34 -3.51
CA GLY A 143 -24.40 17.94 -3.90
C GLY A 143 -24.64 17.91 -5.41
N TYR A 144 -24.12 16.91 -6.12
CA TYR A 144 -24.21 16.81 -7.57
C TYR A 144 -25.50 16.10 -8.00
N GLY A 145 -26.22 16.71 -8.96
CA GLY A 145 -27.47 16.15 -9.49
C GLY A 145 -28.61 16.17 -8.48
N GLU A 146 -29.42 15.14 -8.46
CA GLU A 146 -30.59 15.01 -7.53
C GLU A 146 -30.19 14.75 -6.07
N ALA A 147 -28.90 14.57 -5.78
CA ALA A 147 -28.39 14.35 -4.41
C ALA A 147 -28.22 15.66 -3.61
N VAL A 148 -28.54 16.81 -4.18
CA VAL A 148 -28.45 18.14 -3.52
C VAL A 148 -29.23 18.20 -2.20
N ASP A 149 -30.40 17.59 -2.13
CA ASP A 149 -31.25 17.60 -0.95
C ASP A 149 -30.96 16.47 0.05
N ALA A 150 -29.99 15.59 -0.26
CA ALA A 150 -29.65 14.47 0.60
C ALA A 150 -28.88 14.93 1.84
N PRO A 151 -29.26 14.48 3.05
CA PRO A 151 -28.54 14.83 4.27
C PRO A 151 -27.05 14.44 4.21
N ARG A 152 -26.16 15.38 4.55
CA ARG A 152 -24.71 15.19 4.47
C ARG A 152 -24.18 13.97 5.25
N TRP A 153 -24.86 13.59 6.36
CA TRP A 153 -24.49 12.42 7.14
C TRP A 153 -24.60 11.11 6.35
N ILE A 154 -25.51 11.03 5.36
CA ILE A 154 -25.67 9.86 4.48
C ILE A 154 -24.40 9.68 3.62
N GLY A 155 -23.88 10.78 3.04
CA GLY A 155 -22.63 10.76 2.29
C GLY A 155 -21.43 10.38 3.16
N LEU A 156 -21.33 10.94 4.37
CA LEU A 156 -20.25 10.63 5.32
C LEU A 156 -20.28 9.16 5.76
N SER A 157 -21.44 8.63 6.14
CA SER A 157 -21.56 7.23 6.56
C SER A 157 -21.32 6.25 5.41
N SER A 158 -21.77 6.57 4.21
CA SER A 158 -21.50 5.79 3.00
C SER A 158 -20.01 5.81 2.65
N ALA A 159 -19.34 6.96 2.76
CA ALA A 159 -17.90 7.05 2.58
C ALA A 159 -17.16 6.21 3.62
N ALA A 160 -17.51 6.34 4.91
CA ALA A 160 -16.89 5.54 5.98
C ALA A 160 -17.04 4.03 5.73
N LEU A 161 -18.21 3.59 5.32
CA LEU A 161 -18.46 2.19 4.96
C LEU A 161 -17.62 1.77 3.74
N ALA A 162 -17.53 2.62 2.73
CA ALA A 162 -16.73 2.34 1.54
C ALA A 162 -15.24 2.23 1.87
N PHE A 163 -14.68 3.16 2.67
CA PHE A 163 -13.29 3.09 3.15
C PHE A 163 -13.04 1.81 3.95
N LEU A 164 -13.95 1.47 4.87
CA LEU A 164 -13.85 0.25 5.66
C LEU A 164 -13.84 -1.01 4.78
N LEU A 165 -14.76 -1.12 3.81
CA LEU A 165 -14.85 -2.28 2.93
C LEU A 165 -13.64 -2.41 2.01
N VAL A 166 -13.20 -1.31 1.38
CA VAL A 166 -11.99 -1.33 0.52
C VAL A 166 -10.77 -1.68 1.34
N GLY A 167 -10.57 -1.04 2.48
CA GLY A 167 -9.41 -1.26 3.33
C GLY A 167 -9.40 -2.67 3.96
N ALA A 168 -10.51 -3.13 4.51
CA ALA A 168 -10.64 -4.49 5.04
C ALA A 168 -10.40 -5.54 3.93
N GLY A 169 -10.99 -5.32 2.75
CA GLY A 169 -10.79 -6.17 1.59
C GLY A 169 -9.31 -6.23 1.17
N ALA A 170 -8.64 -5.07 1.11
CA ALA A 170 -7.21 -4.97 0.79
C ALA A 170 -6.36 -5.73 1.83
N HIS A 171 -6.66 -5.58 3.12
CA HIS A 171 -5.94 -6.32 4.17
C HIS A 171 -6.15 -7.83 4.11
N ILE A 172 -7.37 -8.30 3.78
CA ILE A 172 -7.65 -9.72 3.59
C ILE A 172 -6.85 -10.24 2.38
N VAL A 173 -6.93 -9.57 1.24
CA VAL A 173 -6.21 -9.95 0.01
C VAL A 173 -4.71 -9.98 0.26
N GLN A 174 -4.14 -8.94 0.88
CA GLN A 174 -2.72 -8.85 1.15
C GLN A 174 -2.26 -9.96 2.10
N THR A 175 -2.96 -10.17 3.22
CA THR A 175 -2.56 -11.17 4.22
C THR A 175 -2.59 -12.59 3.65
N THR A 176 -3.67 -12.95 2.96
CA THR A 176 -3.83 -14.29 2.42
C THR A 176 -3.02 -14.50 1.13
N GLY A 177 -2.81 -13.42 0.34
CA GLY A 177 -1.96 -13.45 -0.83
C GLY A 177 -0.48 -13.63 -0.50
N LEU A 178 0.01 -12.93 0.55
CA LEU A 178 1.38 -13.14 1.06
C LEU A 178 1.55 -14.56 1.60
N ALA A 179 0.57 -15.07 2.35
CA ALA A 179 0.60 -16.45 2.83
C ALA A 179 0.57 -17.46 1.68
N LEU A 180 -0.19 -17.19 0.60
CA LEU A 180 -0.16 -18.03 -0.60
C LEU A 180 1.21 -17.98 -1.29
N ALA A 181 1.85 -16.82 -1.34
CA ALA A 181 3.18 -16.66 -1.93
C ALA A 181 4.23 -17.45 -1.15
N THR A 182 4.19 -17.44 0.20
CA THR A 182 5.10 -18.24 1.03
C THR A 182 4.80 -19.74 0.95
N ASP A 183 3.54 -20.14 0.78
CA ASP A 183 3.16 -21.56 0.58
C ASP A 183 3.72 -22.15 -0.75
N LEU A 184 4.20 -21.32 -1.67
CA LEU A 184 4.75 -21.76 -2.98
C LEU A 184 6.27 -21.96 -2.98
N VAL A 185 7.00 -21.44 -2.00
CA VAL A 185 8.46 -21.48 -1.94
C VAL A 185 8.94 -22.13 -0.64
N ASP A 186 10.21 -22.53 -0.60
CA ASP A 186 10.80 -23.12 0.60
C ASP A 186 10.97 -22.08 1.73
N GLU A 187 11.03 -22.54 2.99
CA GLU A 187 11.09 -21.65 4.17
C GLU A 187 12.26 -20.67 4.13
N GLU A 188 13.40 -21.07 3.56
CA GLU A 188 14.58 -20.21 3.41
C GLU A 188 14.34 -19.03 2.50
N ASP A 189 13.43 -19.14 1.52
CA ASP A 189 13.09 -18.14 0.54
C ASP A 189 11.86 -17.28 0.91
N HIS A 190 11.18 -17.57 2.04
CA HIS A 190 10.05 -16.76 2.51
C HIS A 190 10.34 -15.27 2.58
N PRO A 191 11.51 -14.78 3.12
CA PRO A 191 11.82 -13.36 3.14
C PRO A 191 11.95 -12.74 1.74
N LYS A 192 12.50 -13.49 0.79
CA LYS A 192 12.69 -13.03 -0.59
C LYS A 192 11.36 -12.91 -1.33
N VAL A 193 10.48 -13.93 -1.24
CA VAL A 193 9.17 -13.85 -1.90
C VAL A 193 8.31 -12.74 -1.33
N VAL A 194 8.34 -12.54 0.00
CA VAL A 194 7.65 -11.41 0.63
C VAL A 194 8.23 -10.08 0.15
N GLY A 195 9.57 -9.96 0.06
CA GLY A 195 10.25 -8.81 -0.52
C GLY A 195 9.80 -8.51 -1.95
N LEU A 196 9.74 -9.53 -2.82
CA LEU A 196 9.22 -9.40 -4.18
C LEU A 196 7.77 -8.90 -4.21
N MET A 197 6.91 -9.41 -3.33
CA MET A 197 5.52 -8.96 -3.22
C MET A 197 5.43 -7.48 -2.83
N TYR A 198 6.25 -6.98 -1.89
CA TYR A 198 6.29 -5.56 -1.52
C TYR A 198 6.84 -4.66 -2.63
N VAL A 199 7.84 -5.12 -3.38
CA VAL A 199 8.31 -4.41 -4.60
C VAL A 199 7.16 -4.24 -5.59
N MET A 200 6.37 -5.28 -5.81
CA MET A 200 5.22 -5.22 -6.71
C MET A 200 4.07 -4.34 -6.17
N LEU A 201 3.91 -4.25 -4.85
CA LEU A 201 3.01 -3.27 -4.23
C LEU A 201 3.43 -1.84 -4.58
N LEU A 202 4.70 -1.49 -4.36
CA LEU A 202 5.23 -0.15 -4.62
C LEU A 202 5.21 0.21 -6.10
N LEU A 203 5.57 -0.74 -6.97
CA LEU A 203 5.44 -0.56 -8.43
C LEU A 203 3.97 -0.34 -8.83
N GLY A 204 3.06 -1.11 -8.24
CA GLY A 204 1.62 -0.96 -8.44
C GLY A 204 1.12 0.42 -8.00
N MET A 205 1.60 0.94 -6.87
CA MET A 205 1.30 2.29 -6.40
C MET A 205 1.81 3.36 -7.38
N VAL A 206 3.06 3.25 -7.84
CA VAL A 206 3.64 4.20 -8.81
C VAL A 206 2.80 4.22 -10.09
N VAL A 207 2.56 3.05 -10.67
CA VAL A 207 1.79 2.94 -11.93
C VAL A 207 0.36 3.45 -11.75
N ALA A 208 -0.32 3.07 -10.68
CA ALA A 208 -1.68 3.52 -10.39
C ALA A 208 -1.75 5.04 -10.21
N ALA A 209 -0.83 5.63 -9.43
CA ALA A 209 -0.81 7.07 -9.19
C ALA A 209 -0.54 7.88 -10.47
N LEU A 210 0.33 7.38 -11.35
CA LEU A 210 0.57 8.01 -12.66
C LEU A 210 -0.65 7.92 -13.56
N ILE A 211 -1.32 6.75 -13.61
CA ILE A 211 -2.54 6.56 -14.41
C ILE A 211 -3.67 7.44 -13.86
N TYR A 212 -3.91 7.43 -12.55
CA TYR A 212 -4.97 8.25 -11.94
C TYR A 212 -4.68 9.73 -12.10
N GLY A 213 -3.43 10.16 -11.93
CA GLY A 213 -3.01 11.54 -12.18
C GLY A 213 -3.29 11.98 -13.63
N ALA A 214 -2.99 11.12 -14.61
CA ALA A 214 -3.29 11.41 -16.01
C ALA A 214 -4.81 11.45 -16.31
N LEU A 215 -5.58 10.52 -15.73
CA LEU A 215 -7.02 10.47 -15.90
C LEU A 215 -7.75 11.64 -15.22
N LEU A 216 -7.17 12.22 -14.15
CA LEU A 216 -7.72 13.31 -13.36
C LEU A 216 -7.14 14.69 -13.74
N GLU A 217 -6.40 14.81 -14.84
CA GLU A 217 -5.84 16.08 -15.31
C GLU A 217 -6.94 17.14 -15.51
N ASN A 218 -8.07 16.75 -16.09
CA ASN A 218 -9.27 17.55 -16.15
C ASN A 218 -10.26 17.05 -15.09
N TYR A 219 -9.99 17.41 -13.83
CA TYR A 219 -10.78 16.95 -12.70
C TYR A 219 -12.23 17.41 -12.79
N THR A 220 -13.14 16.46 -12.64
CA THR A 220 -14.56 16.66 -12.33
C THR A 220 -15.03 15.55 -11.39
N PRO A 221 -16.07 15.76 -10.57
CA PRO A 221 -16.64 14.69 -9.74
C PRO A 221 -17.03 13.45 -10.56
N GLY A 222 -17.61 13.64 -11.75
CA GLY A 222 -17.96 12.54 -12.64
C GLY A 222 -16.74 11.77 -13.14
N ARG A 223 -15.62 12.46 -13.45
CA ARG A 223 -14.38 11.81 -13.87
C ARG A 223 -13.78 10.97 -12.71
N LEU A 224 -13.80 11.49 -11.50
CA LEU A 224 -13.37 10.72 -10.33
C LEU A 224 -14.21 9.46 -10.14
N ILE A 225 -15.53 9.55 -10.28
CA ILE A 225 -16.43 8.39 -10.23
C ILE A 225 -16.04 7.33 -11.29
N GLN A 226 -15.74 7.75 -12.52
CA GLN A 226 -15.28 6.84 -13.58
C GLN A 226 -13.97 6.14 -13.21
N VAL A 227 -13.01 6.86 -12.60
CA VAL A 227 -11.74 6.29 -12.13
C VAL A 227 -11.99 5.25 -11.03
N ILE A 228 -12.86 5.54 -10.07
CA ILE A 228 -13.21 4.60 -8.99
C ILE A 228 -13.86 3.32 -9.55
N GLN A 229 -14.84 3.46 -10.44
CA GLN A 229 -15.52 2.32 -11.06
C GLN A 229 -14.57 1.50 -11.93
N GLY A 230 -13.70 2.16 -12.71
CA GLY A 230 -12.64 1.50 -13.48
C GLY A 230 -11.70 0.72 -12.58
N THR A 231 -11.29 1.31 -11.45
CA THR A 231 -10.45 0.64 -10.44
C THR A 231 -11.13 -0.59 -9.87
N ALA A 232 -12.44 -0.53 -9.59
CA ALA A 232 -13.20 -1.69 -9.11
C ALA A 232 -13.14 -2.87 -10.09
N VAL A 233 -13.39 -2.61 -11.37
CA VAL A 233 -13.38 -3.64 -12.43
C VAL A 233 -11.98 -4.21 -12.62
N VAL A 234 -10.96 -3.35 -12.70
CA VAL A 234 -9.55 -3.76 -12.86
C VAL A 234 -9.09 -4.60 -11.65
N THR A 235 -9.49 -4.22 -10.42
CA THR A 235 -9.18 -4.98 -9.19
C THR A 235 -9.72 -6.41 -9.27
N VAL A 236 -10.97 -6.60 -9.68
CA VAL A 236 -11.54 -7.95 -9.85
C VAL A 236 -10.80 -8.72 -10.92
N GLY A 237 -10.54 -8.11 -12.09
CA GLY A 237 -9.85 -8.75 -13.19
C GLY A 237 -8.44 -9.20 -12.84
N LEU A 238 -7.63 -8.31 -12.22
CA LEU A 238 -6.26 -8.60 -11.82
C LEU A 238 -6.20 -9.67 -10.71
N ASN A 239 -7.08 -9.60 -9.71
CA ASN A 239 -7.10 -10.60 -8.64
C ASN A 239 -7.54 -11.97 -9.14
N LEU A 240 -8.53 -12.05 -10.02
CA LEU A 240 -8.90 -13.32 -10.68
C LEU A 240 -7.74 -13.91 -11.46
N PHE A 241 -7.03 -13.09 -12.23
CA PHE A 241 -5.85 -13.53 -12.98
C PHE A 241 -4.70 -13.92 -12.05
N ALA A 242 -4.50 -13.19 -10.95
CA ALA A 242 -3.47 -13.49 -9.95
C ALA A 242 -3.66 -14.88 -9.34
N ILE A 243 -4.88 -15.21 -8.90
CA ILE A 243 -5.16 -16.47 -8.18
C ILE A 243 -5.37 -17.67 -9.13
N TRP A 244 -5.44 -17.44 -10.45
CA TRP A 244 -5.72 -18.49 -11.42
C TRP A 244 -4.69 -19.61 -11.37
N LYS A 245 -5.11 -20.84 -11.03
CA LYS A 245 -4.25 -22.04 -10.93
C LYS A 245 -3.00 -21.84 -10.03
N GLN A 246 -3.11 -21.04 -8.97
CA GLN A 246 -1.98 -20.87 -8.03
C GLN A 246 -2.00 -21.91 -6.92
N GLU A 247 -3.17 -22.24 -6.39
CA GLU A 247 -3.30 -23.19 -5.32
C GLU A 247 -3.72 -24.57 -5.84
N SER A 248 -2.96 -25.61 -5.49
CA SER A 248 -3.28 -26.99 -5.84
C SER A 248 -4.43 -27.51 -4.97
N ARG A 249 -5.28 -28.36 -5.54
CA ARG A 249 -6.35 -29.05 -4.80
C ARG A 249 -5.74 -30.22 -4.05
N ASN A 250 -5.41 -30.05 -2.75
CA ASN A 250 -4.86 -31.13 -1.94
C ASN A 250 -5.71 -31.40 -0.69
N ARG A 251 -6.64 -32.35 -0.79
CA ARG A 251 -7.51 -32.76 0.30
C ARG A 251 -6.78 -33.58 1.38
N ALA A 252 -5.73 -34.31 1.03
CA ALA A 252 -5.00 -35.16 1.97
C ALA A 252 -4.19 -34.31 2.99
N ARG A 253 -3.47 -33.29 2.51
CA ARG A 253 -2.71 -32.36 3.36
C ARG A 253 -3.60 -31.56 4.32
N ALA A 254 -4.84 -31.30 3.92
CA ALA A 254 -5.81 -30.62 4.76
C ALA A 254 -6.25 -31.48 5.96
N ALA A 255 -6.43 -32.77 5.77
CA ALA A 255 -6.78 -33.71 6.84
C ALA A 255 -5.63 -33.94 7.82
N GLU A 256 -4.38 -33.93 7.36
CA GLU A 256 -3.19 -34.05 8.21
C GLU A 256 -3.03 -32.86 9.14
N MET A 257 -3.32 -31.64 8.67
CA MET A 257 -3.20 -30.43 9.47
C MET A 257 -4.29 -30.27 10.53
N GLU A 258 -5.41 -30.97 10.42
CA GLU A 258 -6.50 -30.94 11.40
C GLU A 258 -6.06 -31.54 12.76
N ASN A 259 -5.02 -32.36 12.78
CA ASN A 259 -4.48 -33.03 13.96
C ASN A 259 -3.27 -32.33 14.60
N VAL A 260 -2.77 -31.23 14.03
CA VAL A 260 -1.62 -30.49 14.59
C VAL A 260 -2.11 -29.49 15.63
N ILE A 261 -1.78 -29.68 16.90
CA ILE A 261 -2.05 -28.73 17.98
C ILE A 261 -1.17 -27.49 17.77
N GLN A 262 -1.77 -26.44 17.27
CA GLN A 262 -1.09 -25.15 17.10
C GLN A 262 -1.09 -24.36 18.42
N PRO A 263 0.01 -23.67 18.79
CA PRO A 263 0.06 -22.83 19.98
C PRO A 263 -0.96 -21.69 19.84
N THR A 264 -1.68 -21.37 20.92
CA THR A 264 -2.59 -20.22 20.92
C THR A 264 -1.82 -18.92 20.62
N PHE A 265 -2.51 -17.93 20.02
CA PHE A 265 -1.90 -16.63 19.74
C PHE A 265 -1.19 -16.02 20.97
N ARG A 266 -1.82 -16.12 22.15
CA ARG A 266 -1.24 -15.60 23.41
C ARG A 266 0.08 -16.27 23.76
N GLN A 267 0.19 -17.58 23.60
CA GLN A 267 1.43 -18.32 23.86
C GLN A 267 2.54 -17.94 22.88
N ALA A 268 2.20 -17.87 21.60
CA ALA A 268 3.12 -17.50 20.54
C ALA A 268 3.61 -16.05 20.71
N TRP A 269 2.73 -15.11 21.00
CA TRP A 269 3.06 -13.71 21.30
C TRP A 269 3.98 -13.58 22.51
N THR A 270 3.63 -14.24 23.64
CA THR A 270 4.45 -14.20 24.86
C THR A 270 5.86 -14.73 24.61
N SER A 271 6.00 -15.81 23.84
CA SER A 271 7.31 -16.38 23.50
C SER A 271 8.15 -15.45 22.63
N LEU A 272 7.53 -14.72 21.69
CA LEU A 272 8.21 -13.77 20.83
C LEU A 272 8.71 -12.55 21.62
N VAL A 273 7.84 -11.96 22.44
CA VAL A 273 8.16 -10.72 23.21
C VAL A 273 9.18 -10.99 24.31
N ALA A 274 9.23 -12.21 24.86
CA ALA A 274 10.24 -12.63 25.83
C ALA A 274 11.67 -12.69 25.26
N ARG A 275 11.84 -12.60 23.94
CA ARG A 275 13.17 -12.60 23.32
C ARG A 275 13.95 -11.32 23.63
N PRO A 276 15.25 -11.42 23.98
CA PRO A 276 16.08 -10.24 24.22
C PRO A 276 16.12 -9.30 23.01
N GLY A 277 15.79 -8.03 23.24
CA GLY A 277 15.79 -6.99 22.21
C GLY A 277 14.54 -6.92 21.32
N MET A 278 13.64 -7.90 21.32
CA MET A 278 12.44 -7.89 20.48
C MET A 278 11.53 -6.71 20.82
N MET A 279 11.25 -6.46 22.10
CA MET A 279 10.43 -5.31 22.51
C MET A 279 11.04 -3.97 22.04
N ARG A 280 12.36 -3.82 22.12
CA ARG A 280 13.05 -2.63 21.61
C ARG A 280 12.85 -2.44 20.10
N ILE A 281 12.92 -3.53 19.33
CA ILE A 281 12.66 -3.50 17.87
C ILE A 281 11.23 -3.08 17.63
N LEU A 282 10.24 -3.65 18.32
CA LEU A 282 8.82 -3.30 18.16
C LEU A 282 8.55 -1.83 18.52
N VAL A 283 9.18 -1.29 19.57
CA VAL A 283 9.08 0.14 19.92
C VAL A 283 9.69 1.03 18.83
N ILE A 284 10.86 0.66 18.28
CA ILE A 284 11.48 1.40 17.17
C ILE A 284 10.56 1.39 15.94
N ILE A 285 9.94 0.25 15.62
CA ILE A 285 8.96 0.15 14.53
C ILE A 285 7.79 1.11 14.79
N ALA A 286 7.25 1.11 16.01
CA ALA A 286 6.14 1.98 16.40
C ALA A 286 6.49 3.46 16.20
N LEU A 287 7.58 3.92 16.79
CA LEU A 287 8.02 5.33 16.71
C LEU A 287 8.29 5.77 15.27
N GLY A 288 9.08 4.98 14.52
CA GLY A 288 9.36 5.33 13.14
C GLY A 288 8.13 5.25 12.23
N THR A 289 7.15 4.37 12.54
CA THR A 289 5.88 4.36 11.80
C THR A 289 5.07 5.63 12.09
N PHE A 290 5.08 6.16 13.31
CA PHE A 290 4.52 7.47 13.57
C PHE A 290 5.26 8.57 12.80
N GLY A 291 6.61 8.53 12.83
CA GLY A 291 7.45 9.53 12.17
C GLY A 291 7.39 9.55 10.65
N PHE A 292 6.90 8.50 10.00
CA PHE A 292 6.72 8.48 8.54
C PHE A 292 5.25 8.42 8.11
N GLY A 293 4.34 8.00 8.99
CA GLY A 293 2.97 7.64 8.61
C GLY A 293 1.91 8.69 8.89
N MET A 294 2.16 9.67 9.77
CA MET A 294 1.19 10.75 10.01
C MET A 294 1.00 11.62 8.77
N ALA A 295 2.08 11.82 7.98
CA ALA A 295 2.07 12.58 6.75
C ALA A 295 1.15 11.99 5.67
N ASP A 296 0.92 10.69 5.66
CA ASP A 296 0.15 10.01 4.62
C ASP A 296 -1.23 10.66 4.37
N VAL A 297 -1.87 11.17 5.40
CA VAL A 297 -3.19 11.83 5.29
C VAL A 297 -3.07 13.32 4.96
N LEU A 298 -1.92 13.94 5.14
CA LEU A 298 -1.75 15.39 5.06
C LEU A 298 -0.95 15.88 3.84
N LEU A 299 -0.07 15.05 3.25
CA LEU A 299 0.80 15.47 2.14
C LEU A 299 0.04 16.01 0.93
N GLU A 300 -1.01 15.34 0.51
CA GLU A 300 -1.79 15.76 -0.65
C GLU A 300 -2.68 16.98 -0.36
N PRO A 301 -3.44 17.03 0.76
CA PRO A 301 -4.12 18.26 1.16
C PRO A 301 -3.17 19.45 1.35
N TYR A 302 -1.99 19.24 1.90
CA TYR A 302 -0.97 20.28 2.03
C TYR A 302 -0.51 20.80 0.67
N GLY A 303 -0.17 19.92 -0.27
CA GLY A 303 0.20 20.29 -1.64
C GLY A 303 -0.88 21.14 -2.33
N ALA A 304 -2.16 20.80 -2.10
CA ALA A 304 -3.27 21.56 -2.63
C ALA A 304 -3.44 22.94 -1.94
N GLN A 305 -3.43 22.99 -0.62
CA GLN A 305 -3.73 24.23 0.14
C GLN A 305 -2.54 25.18 0.28
N ALA A 306 -1.30 24.62 0.39
CA ALA A 306 -0.10 25.44 0.56
C ALA A 306 0.55 25.84 -0.77
N LEU A 307 0.46 25.00 -1.79
CA LEU A 307 1.15 25.18 -3.07
C LEU A 307 0.20 25.29 -4.28
N GLY A 308 -1.12 25.20 -4.07
CA GLY A 308 -2.12 25.35 -5.14
C GLY A 308 -2.13 24.19 -6.16
N LEU A 309 -1.61 23.01 -5.79
CA LEU A 309 -1.54 21.86 -6.69
C LEU A 309 -2.92 21.31 -7.01
N SER A 310 -3.15 20.96 -8.28
CA SER A 310 -4.36 20.31 -8.77
C SER A 310 -4.55 18.89 -8.23
N VAL A 311 -5.74 18.30 -8.42
CA VAL A 311 -6.02 16.89 -8.05
C VAL A 311 -5.06 15.93 -8.74
N ALA A 312 -4.78 16.18 -10.03
CA ALA A 312 -3.85 15.35 -10.80
C ALA A 312 -2.42 15.41 -10.26
N GLU A 313 -1.95 16.62 -9.95
CA GLU A 313 -0.60 16.82 -9.43
C GLU A 313 -0.45 16.20 -8.04
N THR A 314 -1.41 16.41 -7.14
CA THR A 314 -1.36 15.81 -5.79
C THR A 314 -1.45 14.28 -5.84
N THR A 315 -2.25 13.70 -6.72
CA THR A 315 -2.29 12.24 -6.91
C THR A 315 -0.93 11.70 -7.39
N ARG A 316 -0.18 12.44 -8.21
CA ARG A 316 1.18 12.06 -8.64
C ARG A 316 2.20 12.14 -7.51
N LEU A 317 1.95 12.88 -6.42
CA LEU A 317 2.82 12.90 -5.24
C LEU A 317 2.92 11.52 -4.59
N THR A 318 1.84 10.76 -4.56
CA THR A 318 1.84 9.36 -4.07
C THR A 318 2.76 8.48 -4.92
N ALA A 319 2.82 8.70 -6.26
CA ALA A 319 3.80 8.01 -7.11
C ALA A 319 5.25 8.36 -6.74
N LEU A 320 5.52 9.63 -6.46
CA LEU A 320 6.85 10.12 -6.09
C LEU A 320 7.31 9.56 -4.74
N LEU A 321 6.41 9.55 -3.73
CA LEU A 321 6.66 8.95 -2.43
C LEU A 321 6.94 7.44 -2.56
N ALA A 322 6.09 6.72 -3.31
CA ALA A 322 6.25 5.29 -3.54
C ALA A 322 7.53 4.97 -4.33
N ALA A 323 7.91 5.81 -5.31
CA ALA A 323 9.17 5.66 -6.04
C ALA A 323 10.38 5.86 -5.12
N GLY A 324 10.37 6.88 -4.26
CA GLY A 324 11.38 7.07 -3.22
C GLY A 324 11.46 5.85 -2.29
N THR A 325 10.32 5.35 -1.82
CA THR A 325 10.23 4.16 -0.97
C THR A 325 10.81 2.92 -1.67
N LEU A 326 10.53 2.73 -2.95
CA LEU A 326 11.08 1.64 -3.75
C LEU A 326 12.61 1.73 -3.87
N VAL A 327 13.16 2.92 -4.11
CA VAL A 327 14.61 3.16 -4.12
C VAL A 327 15.23 2.83 -2.76
N GLY A 328 14.66 3.36 -1.67
CA GLY A 328 15.10 3.08 -0.31
C GLY A 328 15.06 1.59 0.02
N PHE A 329 13.97 0.91 -0.35
CA PHE A 329 13.80 -0.54 -0.16
C PHE A 329 14.85 -1.35 -0.94
N GLY A 330 15.11 -0.98 -2.20
CA GLY A 330 16.12 -1.63 -3.04
C GLY A 330 17.55 -1.46 -2.50
N VAL A 331 17.91 -0.24 -2.07
CA VAL A 331 19.20 0.04 -1.42
C VAL A 331 19.35 -0.76 -0.13
N ALA A 332 18.28 -0.79 0.70
CA ALA A 332 18.29 -1.57 1.94
C ALA A 332 18.48 -3.07 1.67
N SER A 333 17.77 -3.62 0.68
CA SER A 333 17.90 -5.02 0.28
C SER A 333 19.36 -5.37 -0.09
N HIS A 334 19.98 -4.54 -0.94
CA HIS A 334 21.37 -4.74 -1.37
C HIS A 334 22.36 -4.69 -0.20
N LEU A 335 22.26 -3.66 0.65
CA LEU A 335 23.18 -3.47 1.78
C LEU A 335 23.02 -4.55 2.86
N LEU A 336 21.79 -4.98 3.13
CA LEU A 336 21.50 -6.03 4.11
C LEU A 336 21.88 -7.44 3.60
N GLY A 337 21.77 -7.66 2.28
CA GLY A 337 22.27 -8.86 1.60
C GLY A 337 23.78 -8.97 1.68
N ALA A 338 24.50 -7.84 1.63
CA ALA A 338 25.95 -7.76 1.83
C ALA A 338 26.41 -7.86 3.31
N GLY A 339 25.51 -8.21 4.25
CA GLY A 339 25.84 -8.38 5.68
C GLY A 339 25.70 -7.09 6.51
N GLY A 340 25.11 -6.04 5.98
CA GLY A 340 24.87 -4.78 6.69
C GLY A 340 24.04 -4.94 7.95
N SER A 341 24.23 -4.01 8.91
CA SER A 341 23.47 -3.96 10.16
C SER A 341 22.10 -3.32 9.94
N PRO A 342 20.99 -4.03 10.20
CA PRO A 342 19.64 -3.49 10.04
C PRO A 342 19.40 -2.22 10.88
N MET A 343 19.88 -2.21 12.14
CA MET A 343 19.68 -1.07 13.05
C MET A 343 20.43 0.19 12.59
N ARG A 344 21.63 0.04 12.00
CA ARG A 344 22.36 1.18 11.41
C ARG A 344 21.61 1.74 10.20
N LEU A 345 21.12 0.85 9.36
CA LEU A 345 20.39 1.23 8.16
C LEU A 345 19.06 1.91 8.46
N GLY A 346 18.33 1.43 9.47
CA GLY A 346 17.10 2.10 9.96
C GLY A 346 17.36 3.52 10.46
N ARG A 347 18.49 3.75 11.16
CA ARG A 347 18.93 5.11 11.56
C ARG A 347 19.23 5.99 10.35
N VAL A 348 19.91 5.46 9.33
CA VAL A 348 20.18 6.22 8.09
C VAL A 348 18.85 6.58 7.42
N GLY A 349 17.86 5.68 7.41
CA GLY A 349 16.51 5.97 6.90
C GLY A 349 15.86 7.15 7.63
N ALA A 350 15.89 7.17 8.97
CA ALA A 350 15.38 8.29 9.77
C ALA A 350 16.14 9.60 9.48
N LEU A 351 17.50 9.54 9.42
CA LEU A 351 18.35 10.69 9.11
C LEU A 351 18.11 11.27 7.70
N ILE A 352 17.61 10.48 6.75
CA ILE A 352 17.20 10.96 5.43
C ILE A 352 15.76 11.50 5.47
N GLY A 353 14.88 10.89 6.26
CA GLY A 353 13.50 11.36 6.44
C GLY A 353 13.41 12.76 7.05
N ILE A 354 14.23 13.04 8.07
CA ILE A 354 14.25 14.36 8.74
C ILE A 354 14.45 15.54 7.76
N PRO A 355 15.53 15.62 6.97
CA PRO A 355 15.68 16.70 5.99
C PRO A 355 14.61 16.66 4.89
N GLY A 356 14.04 15.49 4.58
CA GLY A 356 12.88 15.37 3.70
C GLY A 356 11.67 16.16 4.24
N PHE A 357 11.29 15.93 5.49
CA PHE A 357 10.22 16.71 6.15
C PHE A 357 10.55 18.19 6.33
N VAL A 358 11.79 18.53 6.67
CA VAL A 358 12.25 19.93 6.72
C VAL A 358 12.06 20.61 5.37
N ALA A 359 12.42 19.95 4.26
CA ALA A 359 12.20 20.48 2.91
C ALA A 359 10.72 20.69 2.59
N ILE A 360 9.83 19.77 3.02
CA ILE A 360 8.38 19.91 2.89
C ILE A 360 7.89 21.16 3.64
N VAL A 361 8.27 21.32 4.91
CA VAL A 361 7.85 22.44 5.76
C VAL A 361 8.32 23.79 5.21
N LEU A 362 9.55 23.86 4.68
CA LEU A 362 10.14 25.09 4.17
C LEU A 362 9.70 25.41 2.73
N SER A 363 9.06 24.50 2.03
CA SER A 363 8.76 24.66 0.60
C SER A 363 7.92 25.89 0.26
N PRO A 364 6.84 26.27 0.99
CA PRO A 364 6.04 27.44 0.62
C PRO A 364 6.78 28.78 0.71
N GLY A 365 7.75 28.87 1.64
CA GLY A 365 8.50 30.09 1.91
C GLY A 365 9.76 30.29 1.09
N LEU A 366 10.30 29.24 0.46
CA LEU A 366 11.60 29.29 -0.21
C LEU A 366 11.53 29.08 -1.74
N VAL A 367 11.36 27.82 -2.16
CA VAL A 367 11.49 27.42 -3.58
C VAL A 367 10.17 26.91 -4.15
N GLY A 368 9.16 26.70 -3.31
CA GLY A 368 7.86 26.20 -3.71
C GLY A 368 7.88 24.70 -4.09
N THR A 369 7.12 24.37 -5.14
CA THR A 369 6.88 23.00 -5.58
C THR A 369 8.15 22.15 -5.77
N PRO A 370 9.26 22.60 -6.37
CA PRO A 370 10.45 21.76 -6.53
C PRO A 370 11.04 21.26 -5.21
N LEU A 371 11.10 22.10 -4.18
CA LEU A 371 11.59 21.72 -2.85
C LEU A 371 10.64 20.73 -2.17
N PHE A 372 9.34 20.92 -2.34
CA PHE A 372 8.30 20.01 -1.87
C PHE A 372 8.45 18.60 -2.47
N LEU A 373 8.60 18.51 -3.79
CA LEU A 373 8.79 17.24 -4.49
C LEU A 373 10.07 16.52 -4.04
N LEU A 374 11.18 17.27 -3.89
CA LEU A 374 12.43 16.72 -3.37
C LEU A 374 12.25 16.19 -1.95
N GLY A 375 11.54 16.92 -1.09
CA GLY A 375 11.23 16.52 0.27
C GLY A 375 10.43 15.21 0.32
N ILE A 376 9.37 15.09 -0.49
CA ILE A 376 8.55 13.87 -0.59
C ILE A 376 9.40 12.67 -1.04
N PHE A 377 10.21 12.83 -2.08
CA PHE A 377 11.07 11.77 -2.57
C PHE A 377 12.10 11.30 -1.53
N ALA A 378 12.73 12.26 -0.83
CA ALA A 378 13.69 11.97 0.25
C ALA A 378 13.00 11.26 1.44
N THR A 379 11.82 11.73 1.85
CA THR A 379 11.00 11.06 2.87
C THR A 379 10.66 9.63 2.46
N GLY A 380 10.28 9.41 1.19
CA GLY A 380 10.05 8.08 0.65
C GLY A 380 11.30 7.18 0.76
N ILE A 381 12.48 7.66 0.37
CA ILE A 381 13.74 6.91 0.52
C ILE A 381 13.97 6.53 1.99
N GLY A 382 13.79 7.50 2.91
CA GLY A 382 13.93 7.27 4.35
C GLY A 382 13.00 6.18 4.85
N ALA A 383 11.72 6.26 4.49
CA ALA A 383 10.69 5.29 4.86
C ALA A 383 10.98 3.88 4.31
N GLY A 384 11.45 3.78 3.05
CA GLY A 384 11.83 2.51 2.42
C GLY A 384 13.03 1.85 3.10
N LEU A 385 14.08 2.61 3.40
CA LEU A 385 15.24 2.15 4.16
C LEU A 385 14.82 1.67 5.55
N PHE A 386 14.04 2.46 6.28
CA PHE A 386 13.57 2.16 7.64
C PHE A 386 12.68 0.92 7.65
N GLY A 387 11.70 0.85 6.76
CA GLY A 387 10.74 -0.25 6.68
C GLY A 387 11.43 -1.60 6.44
N HIS A 388 12.31 -1.68 5.42
CA HIS A 388 13.04 -2.92 5.12
C HIS A 388 14.07 -3.29 6.19
N ALA A 389 14.74 -2.29 6.77
CA ALA A 389 15.69 -2.51 7.86
C ALA A 389 15.02 -3.09 9.11
N THR A 390 13.88 -2.52 9.54
CA THR A 390 13.14 -3.00 10.71
C THR A 390 12.49 -4.36 10.47
N LEU A 391 12.00 -4.63 9.26
CA LEU A 391 11.51 -5.94 8.85
C LEU A 391 12.61 -7.01 8.99
N THR A 392 13.79 -6.74 8.42
CA THR A 392 14.94 -7.65 8.49
C THR A 392 15.44 -7.82 9.94
N ALA A 393 15.45 -6.75 10.75
CA ALA A 393 15.81 -6.82 12.16
C ALA A 393 14.87 -7.76 12.94
N THR A 394 13.56 -7.67 12.66
CA THR A 394 12.55 -8.51 13.30
C THR A 394 12.70 -9.98 12.92
N ILE A 395 12.94 -10.28 11.65
CA ILE A 395 13.17 -11.65 11.17
C ILE A 395 14.46 -12.23 11.80
N ARG A 396 15.57 -11.48 11.81
CA ARG A 396 16.85 -11.94 12.38
C ARG A 396 16.80 -12.13 13.90
N ALA A 397 15.91 -11.43 14.61
CA ALA A 397 15.73 -11.59 16.06
C ALA A 397 14.81 -12.78 16.43
N ALA A 398 14.04 -13.30 15.49
CA ALA A 398 13.12 -14.41 15.71
C ALA A 398 13.82 -15.77 15.65
N PRO A 399 13.26 -16.82 16.31
CA PRO A 399 13.67 -18.19 16.05
C PRO A 399 13.38 -18.58 14.60
N SER A 400 14.20 -19.46 14.03
CA SER A 400 14.04 -19.96 12.66
C SER A 400 12.65 -20.56 12.37
N ASN A 401 12.02 -21.16 13.40
CA ASN A 401 10.68 -21.76 13.31
C ASN A 401 9.52 -20.78 13.57
N GLN A 402 9.78 -19.48 13.81
CA GLN A 402 8.77 -18.46 14.13
C GLN A 402 8.84 -17.23 13.22
N THR A 403 9.40 -17.37 12.02
CA THR A 403 9.53 -16.27 11.05
C THR A 403 8.17 -15.67 10.68
N GLY A 404 7.15 -16.51 10.46
CA GLY A 404 5.79 -16.04 10.16
C GLY A 404 5.16 -15.21 11.29
N LEU A 405 5.35 -15.62 12.55
CA LEU A 405 4.88 -14.88 13.72
C LEU A 405 5.60 -13.52 13.84
N SER A 406 6.90 -13.48 13.59
CA SER A 406 7.69 -12.24 13.68
C SER A 406 7.30 -11.25 12.58
N LEU A 407 7.04 -11.72 11.36
CA LEU A 407 6.47 -10.92 10.27
C LEU A 407 5.08 -10.37 10.63
N GLY A 408 4.24 -11.22 11.24
CA GLY A 408 2.93 -10.84 11.75
C GLY A 408 3.01 -9.76 12.82
N ALA A 409 3.96 -9.88 13.76
CA ALA A 409 4.20 -8.91 14.83
C ALA A 409 4.68 -7.55 14.25
N TRP A 410 5.64 -7.58 13.34
CA TRP A 410 6.10 -6.38 12.62
C TRP A 410 4.93 -5.68 11.92
N GLY A 411 4.15 -6.41 11.12
CA GLY A 411 3.03 -5.86 10.38
C GLY A 411 1.89 -5.36 11.27
N ALA A 412 1.61 -6.04 12.40
CA ALA A 412 0.59 -5.61 13.35
C ALA A 412 0.96 -4.29 14.05
N VAL A 413 2.21 -4.16 14.53
CA VAL A 413 2.69 -2.93 15.15
C VAL A 413 2.71 -1.79 14.14
N GLN A 414 3.25 -2.02 12.94
CA GLN A 414 3.29 -1.02 11.87
C GLN A 414 1.87 -0.53 11.52
N ALA A 415 0.96 -1.44 11.19
CA ALA A 415 -0.38 -1.04 10.78
C ALA A 415 -1.18 -0.36 11.90
N SER A 416 -1.07 -0.84 13.14
CA SER A 416 -1.76 -0.21 14.29
C SER A 416 -1.22 1.19 14.55
N CYS A 417 0.10 1.38 14.53
CA CYS A 417 0.72 2.70 14.74
C CYS A 417 0.44 3.64 13.57
N ALA A 418 0.45 3.16 12.32
CA ALA A 418 0.05 3.96 11.17
C ALA A 418 -1.40 4.44 11.30
N GLY A 419 -2.35 3.55 11.69
CA GLY A 419 -3.74 3.93 11.88
C GLY A 419 -3.95 4.98 12.96
N VAL A 420 -3.28 4.82 14.11
CA VAL A 420 -3.33 5.82 15.20
C VAL A 420 -2.63 7.12 14.76
N GLY A 421 -1.49 7.04 14.06
CA GLY A 421 -0.76 8.20 13.55
C GLY A 421 -1.60 9.03 12.58
N VAL A 422 -2.22 8.38 11.58
CA VAL A 422 -3.13 9.03 10.62
C VAL A 422 -4.30 9.70 11.33
N ALA A 423 -4.95 9.01 12.29
CA ALA A 423 -6.07 9.59 13.05
C ALA A 423 -5.64 10.81 13.87
N LEU A 424 -4.49 10.74 14.56
CA LEU A 424 -3.93 11.85 15.33
C LEU A 424 -3.53 13.03 14.43
N ALA A 425 -2.95 12.77 13.25
CA ALA A 425 -2.57 13.82 12.30
C ALA A 425 -3.78 14.65 11.88
N GLY A 426 -4.88 13.99 11.49
CA GLY A 426 -6.12 14.67 11.14
C GLY A 426 -6.71 15.47 12.30
N LEU A 427 -6.74 14.88 13.51
CA LEU A 427 -7.25 15.54 14.72
C LEU A 427 -6.43 16.78 15.08
N VAL A 428 -5.10 16.64 15.16
CA VAL A 428 -4.19 17.76 15.49
C VAL A 428 -4.32 18.88 14.47
N ARG A 429 -4.35 18.53 13.17
CA ARG A 429 -4.54 19.53 12.11
C ARG A 429 -5.85 20.29 12.29
N ASP A 430 -6.98 19.62 12.53
CA ASP A 430 -8.28 20.29 12.64
C ASP A 430 -8.39 21.16 13.91
N ILE A 431 -7.81 20.73 15.04
CA ILE A 431 -7.71 21.57 16.25
C ILE A 431 -6.92 22.83 15.94
N LEU A 432 -5.77 22.71 15.25
CA LEU A 432 -4.92 23.85 14.91
C LEU A 432 -5.59 24.80 13.91
N VAL A 433 -6.37 24.29 12.96
CA VAL A 433 -7.18 25.12 12.05
C VAL A 433 -8.22 25.93 12.82
N GLY A 434 -8.83 25.34 13.86
CA GLY A 434 -9.75 26.07 14.74
C GLY A 434 -9.06 27.24 15.46
N ILE A 435 -7.80 27.08 15.88
CA ILE A 435 -6.98 28.13 16.50
C ILE A 435 -6.56 29.18 15.47
N GLU A 436 -6.20 28.76 14.25
CA GLU A 436 -5.84 29.64 13.14
C GLU A 436 -6.98 30.61 12.79
N ALA A 437 -8.20 30.11 12.70
CA ALA A 437 -9.38 30.93 12.44
C ALA A 437 -9.57 32.07 13.46
N LEU A 438 -9.09 31.87 14.70
CA LEU A 438 -9.13 32.87 15.76
C LEU A 438 -7.96 33.86 15.71
N ASN A 439 -6.79 33.46 15.20
CA ASN A 439 -5.53 34.20 15.31
C ASN A 439 -4.97 34.71 13.97
N GLY A 440 -5.60 34.41 12.81
CA GLY A 440 -5.16 34.84 11.48
C GLY A 440 -3.83 34.24 11.01
N ILE A 441 -3.51 33.01 11.43
CA ILE A 441 -2.30 32.26 11.03
C ILE A 441 -2.42 31.79 9.56
N GLN A 442 -1.29 31.56 8.88
CA GLN A 442 -1.27 31.11 7.48
C GLN A 442 -1.81 29.68 7.33
N ALA A 443 -2.57 29.41 6.24
CA ALA A 443 -3.29 28.15 6.00
C ALA A 443 -2.44 26.87 6.06
N HIS A 444 -1.12 26.95 5.84
CA HIS A 444 -0.23 25.81 5.90
C HIS A 444 0.37 25.52 7.29
N THR A 445 0.24 26.46 8.24
CA THR A 445 0.84 26.33 9.58
C THR A 445 0.38 25.07 10.35
N PRO A 446 -0.93 24.71 10.35
CA PRO A 446 -1.40 23.50 11.03
C PRO A 446 -0.72 22.23 10.52
N TYR A 447 -0.48 22.14 9.22
CA TYR A 447 0.24 21.02 8.62
C TYR A 447 1.71 20.97 9.03
N ASN A 448 2.37 22.15 9.01
CA ASN A 448 3.78 22.26 9.39
C ASN A 448 4.01 21.80 10.83
N ILE A 449 3.09 22.10 11.75
CA ILE A 449 3.18 21.63 13.15
C ILE A 449 3.12 20.11 13.20
N VAL A 450 2.23 19.46 12.44
CA VAL A 450 2.17 17.98 12.38
C VAL A 450 3.48 17.41 11.83
N PHE A 451 4.02 17.96 10.74
CA PHE A 451 5.31 17.51 10.19
C PHE A 451 6.48 17.70 11.16
N MET A 452 6.46 18.76 11.98
CA MET A 452 7.46 18.95 13.05
C MET A 452 7.32 17.88 14.16
N ILE A 453 6.11 17.46 14.48
CA ILE A 453 5.87 16.36 15.43
C ILE A 453 6.45 15.05 14.86
N GLU A 454 6.27 14.78 13.56
CA GLU A 454 6.84 13.60 12.88
C GLU A 454 8.37 13.58 12.95
N ILE A 455 9.01 14.71 12.70
CA ILE A 455 10.47 14.87 12.87
C ILE A 455 10.91 14.47 14.28
N GLY A 456 10.11 14.80 15.29
CA GLY A 456 10.39 14.44 16.68
C GLY A 456 10.30 12.94 16.98
N PHE A 457 9.57 12.17 16.18
CA PHE A 457 9.48 10.72 16.31
C PHE A 457 10.59 9.97 15.54
N LEU A 458 11.23 10.59 14.56
CA LEU A 458 12.32 10.04 13.79
C LEU A 458 13.67 10.20 14.50
#